data_d693ddf33527d2af3fe04ae202ecc591
#
_entry.id   d693ddf33527d2af3fe04ae202ecc591
#
_cell.length_a   1.000
_cell.length_b   1.000
_cell.length_c   1.000
_cell.angle_alpha   90.00
_cell.angle_beta   90.00
_cell.angle_gamma   90.00
#
_symmetry.space_group_name_H-M   'P 1'
#
loop_
_entity.id
_entity.type
_entity.pdbx_description
1 polymer ?
#
loop_
_entity_poly.entity_id
_entity_poly.type
_entity_poly.pdbx_seq_one_letter_code
_entity_poly.pdbx_strand_id
1 'polypeptide(L)'
;PLVNTGCDSYASWHPAFKELSPTYEIGELVEKMLDLIPNRRWTNQTGNDTHLVITGGEPLLGWQRAYQDLFEHDDMRGIKNITFETNGTQQLQPKFREYLNTWLAGHNELTFSVSPKLSASGEAWADAIKPEIVATYQEVGTVYLKFVIDSEAHFDEVDRAVTAYRAAGFEGVVYVMPQGGVVAPYAENRVNVADWALKRGYYYSPRLHVDLWGNGWGK
;
A
#
# COMPACT_ATOMS: atom_id res chain seq x y z
N PRO A 1 0.28 23.59 8.15
CA PRO A 1 1.08 22.93 7.15
C PRO A 1 0.64 21.49 6.94
N LEU A 2 1.44 20.70 6.24
CA LEU A 2 1.14 19.34 5.76
C LEU A 2 0.70 18.32 6.82
N VAL A 3 1.07 18.50 8.08
CA VAL A 3 0.60 17.68 9.20
C VAL A 3 -0.91 17.74 9.37
N ASN A 4 -1.55 18.83 8.92
CA ASN A 4 -3.00 19.00 8.97
C ASN A 4 -3.72 18.45 7.72
N THR A 5 -3.01 17.96 6.71
CA THR A 5 -3.62 17.39 5.50
C THR A 5 -3.92 15.90 5.62
N GLY A 6 -3.59 15.28 6.76
CA GLY A 6 -3.89 13.87 7.03
C GLY A 6 -3.00 12.86 6.32
N CYS A 7 -1.93 13.30 5.64
CA CYS A 7 -0.95 12.39 5.06
C CYS A 7 -0.07 11.79 6.17
N ASP A 8 -0.12 10.49 6.39
CA ASP A 8 0.71 9.77 7.36
C ASP A 8 2.11 9.43 6.83
N SER A 9 2.32 9.54 5.53
CA SER A 9 3.59 9.25 4.85
C SER A 9 4.47 10.49 4.60
N TYR A 10 4.17 11.63 5.20
CA TYR A 10 4.91 12.90 4.95
C TYR A 10 6.41 12.77 5.23
N ALA A 11 6.80 11.93 6.17
CA ALA A 11 8.21 11.71 6.51
C ALA A 11 9.01 11.09 5.36
N SER A 12 8.37 10.36 4.44
CA SER A 12 9.04 9.71 3.31
C SER A 12 9.27 10.61 2.10
N TRP A 13 8.62 11.78 2.03
CA TRP A 13 8.70 12.66 0.85
C TRP A 13 8.92 14.15 1.17
N HIS A 14 8.58 14.61 2.38
CA HIS A 14 8.69 16.03 2.71
C HIS A 14 10.13 16.43 3.07
N PRO A 15 10.72 17.47 2.44
CA PRO A 15 12.13 17.82 2.64
C PRO A 15 12.56 18.07 4.09
N ALA A 16 11.66 18.59 4.95
CA ALA A 16 11.94 18.83 6.36
C ALA A 16 12.17 17.55 7.18
N PHE A 17 11.82 16.39 6.63
CA PHE A 17 11.93 15.07 7.31
C PHE A 17 12.88 14.13 6.57
N LYS A 18 13.72 14.65 5.67
CA LYS A 18 14.65 13.85 4.87
C LYS A 18 15.56 12.95 5.72
N GLU A 19 15.90 13.37 6.92
CA GLU A 19 16.72 12.59 7.85
C GLU A 19 16.01 11.31 8.34
N LEU A 20 14.67 11.27 8.32
CA LEU A 20 13.89 10.10 8.69
C LEU A 20 13.77 9.07 7.56
N SER A 21 14.15 9.46 6.34
CA SER A 21 14.12 8.60 5.15
C SER A 21 15.47 8.64 4.43
N PRO A 22 16.55 8.15 5.06
CA PRO A 22 17.87 8.13 4.46
C PRO A 22 17.90 7.16 3.28
N THR A 23 18.76 7.45 2.30
CA THR A 23 19.06 6.54 1.21
C THR A 23 20.11 5.53 1.69
N TYR A 24 19.88 4.26 1.40
CA TYR A 24 20.81 3.17 1.70
C TYR A 24 21.29 2.49 0.41
N GLU A 25 22.50 1.96 0.43
CA GLU A 25 22.91 0.97 -0.54
C GLU A 25 22.14 -0.33 -0.31
N ILE A 26 21.94 -1.13 -1.37
CA ILE A 26 21.07 -2.32 -1.30
C ILE A 26 21.52 -3.29 -0.21
N GLY A 27 22.81 -3.61 -0.11
CA GLY A 27 23.33 -4.51 0.92
C GLY A 27 23.05 -4.00 2.35
N GLU A 28 23.22 -2.70 2.60
CA GLU A 28 22.91 -2.09 3.90
C GLU A 28 21.42 -2.14 4.20
N LEU A 29 20.58 -1.90 3.20
CA LEU A 29 19.12 -1.99 3.35
C LEU A 29 18.70 -3.42 3.70
N VAL A 30 19.24 -4.41 2.98
CA VAL A 30 18.94 -5.84 3.22
C VAL A 30 19.36 -6.26 4.63
N GLU A 31 20.54 -5.88 5.10
CA GLU A 31 20.98 -6.13 6.48
C GLU A 31 19.98 -5.58 7.51
N LYS A 32 19.54 -4.32 7.33
CA LYS A 32 18.53 -3.71 8.21
C LYS A 32 17.19 -4.47 8.17
N MET A 33 16.78 -4.94 7.00
CA MET A 33 15.55 -5.72 6.86
C MET A 33 15.66 -7.06 7.58
N LEU A 34 16.79 -7.76 7.44
CA LEU A 34 17.05 -9.02 8.13
C LEU A 34 17.05 -8.87 9.66
N ASP A 35 17.55 -7.75 10.19
CA ASP A 35 17.53 -7.49 11.62
C ASP A 35 16.12 -7.31 12.21
N LEU A 36 15.14 -6.99 11.37
CA LEU A 36 13.74 -6.80 11.78
C LEU A 36 12.92 -8.10 11.74
N ILE A 37 13.43 -9.15 11.09
CA ILE A 37 12.68 -10.41 10.94
C ILE A 37 13.19 -11.49 11.87
N PRO A 38 12.31 -12.42 12.32
CA PRO A 38 12.68 -13.45 13.28
C PRO A 38 13.82 -14.34 12.78
N ASN A 39 14.90 -14.43 13.57
CA ASN A 39 16.08 -15.22 13.24
C ASN A 39 16.76 -14.86 11.91
N ARG A 40 16.54 -13.66 11.41
CA ARG A 40 17.07 -13.18 10.12
C ARG A 40 16.68 -14.10 8.95
N ARG A 41 15.46 -14.64 8.96
CA ARG A 41 14.97 -15.58 7.95
C ARG A 41 13.58 -15.18 7.45
N TRP A 42 13.41 -15.18 6.13
CA TRP A 42 12.13 -14.90 5.48
C TRP A 42 11.06 -15.95 5.79
N THR A 43 11.45 -17.20 5.96
CA THR A 43 10.56 -18.24 6.52
C THR A 43 11.05 -18.56 7.94
N ASN A 44 10.18 -18.38 8.93
CA ASN A 44 10.51 -18.63 10.32
C ASN A 44 10.53 -20.12 10.68
N GLN A 45 10.91 -20.45 11.92
CA GLN A 45 11.01 -21.85 12.39
C GLN A 45 9.68 -22.60 12.41
N THR A 46 8.54 -21.90 12.43
CA THR A 46 7.20 -22.50 12.39
C THR A 46 6.67 -22.69 10.97
N GLY A 47 7.48 -22.34 9.96
CA GLY A 47 7.11 -22.45 8.55
C GLY A 47 6.31 -21.26 8.01
N ASN A 48 6.13 -20.19 8.81
CA ASN A 48 5.44 -18.98 8.34
C ASN A 48 6.40 -18.05 7.60
N ASP A 49 5.98 -17.59 6.46
CA ASP A 49 6.73 -16.64 5.65
C ASP A 49 6.53 -15.20 6.14
N THR A 50 7.62 -14.44 6.18
CA THR A 50 7.58 -13.01 6.44
C THR A 50 7.10 -12.29 5.17
N HIS A 51 6.14 -11.40 5.32
CA HIS A 51 5.58 -10.61 4.24
C HIS A 51 6.29 -9.26 4.16
N LEU A 52 6.87 -8.93 3.01
CA LEU A 52 7.46 -7.62 2.76
C LEU A 52 6.39 -6.65 2.24
N VAL A 53 6.16 -5.58 2.96
CA VAL A 53 5.28 -4.48 2.51
C VAL A 53 6.14 -3.28 2.13
N ILE A 54 6.06 -2.89 0.86
CA ILE A 54 6.77 -1.74 0.32
C ILE A 54 5.78 -0.59 0.22
N THR A 55 6.04 0.43 0.98
CA THR A 55 5.19 1.63 1.10
C THR A 55 6.06 2.89 1.05
N GLY A 56 5.58 4.02 1.49
CA GLY A 56 6.30 5.29 1.53
C GLY A 56 5.42 6.41 1.01
N GLY A 57 5.96 7.36 0.24
CA GLY A 57 5.15 8.32 -0.50
C GLY A 57 4.37 7.58 -1.59
N GLU A 58 5.03 7.32 -2.73
CA GLU A 58 4.52 6.42 -3.77
C GLU A 58 5.65 5.47 -4.16
N PRO A 59 5.58 4.17 -3.81
CA PRO A 59 6.68 3.24 -4.00
C PRO A 59 6.99 2.97 -5.47
N LEU A 60 6.03 3.11 -6.37
CA LEU A 60 6.23 2.87 -7.80
C LEU A 60 6.75 4.10 -8.55
N LEU A 61 6.89 5.25 -7.88
CA LEU A 61 7.44 6.46 -8.46
C LEU A 61 8.98 6.44 -8.46
N GLY A 62 9.58 6.11 -9.60
CA GLY A 62 11.03 6.20 -9.82
C GLY A 62 11.89 5.06 -9.28
N TRP A 63 11.39 4.22 -8.38
CA TRP A 63 12.17 3.17 -7.71
C TRP A 63 12.09 1.78 -8.37
N GLN A 64 11.24 1.59 -9.36
CA GLN A 64 10.96 0.27 -9.95
C GLN A 64 12.22 -0.47 -10.44
N ARG A 65 13.23 0.26 -10.91
CA ARG A 65 14.51 -0.32 -11.33
C ARG A 65 15.30 -0.87 -10.14
N ALA A 66 15.30 -0.15 -9.01
CA ALA A 66 16.04 -0.55 -7.82
C ALA A 66 15.42 -1.78 -7.13
N TYR A 67 14.13 -2.00 -7.28
CA TYR A 67 13.48 -3.19 -6.71
C TYR A 67 13.96 -4.49 -7.34
N GLN A 68 14.28 -4.50 -8.64
CA GLN A 68 14.87 -5.67 -9.26
C GLN A 68 16.20 -6.01 -8.59
N ASP A 69 17.10 -5.04 -8.47
CA ASP A 69 18.40 -5.24 -7.84
C ASP A 69 18.26 -5.67 -6.36
N LEU A 70 17.27 -5.13 -5.64
CA LEU A 70 16.96 -5.50 -4.26
C LEU A 70 16.51 -6.97 -4.17
N PHE A 71 15.55 -7.40 -4.99
CA PHE A 71 14.98 -8.75 -4.91
C PHE A 71 15.93 -9.83 -5.43
N GLU A 72 16.91 -9.46 -6.25
CA GLU A 72 17.97 -10.36 -6.74
C GLU A 72 19.14 -10.52 -5.75
N HIS A 73 19.17 -9.72 -4.67
CA HIS A 73 20.18 -9.88 -3.63
C HIS A 73 20.09 -11.26 -2.99
N ASP A 74 21.24 -11.90 -2.73
CA ASP A 74 21.30 -13.28 -2.24
C ASP A 74 20.45 -13.52 -0.99
N ASP A 75 20.47 -12.61 -0.05
CA ASP A 75 19.73 -12.69 1.22
C ASP A 75 18.23 -12.39 1.07
N MET A 76 17.77 -11.95 -0.11
CA MET A 76 16.37 -11.76 -0.44
C MET A 76 15.73 -12.98 -1.12
N ARG A 77 16.51 -14.01 -1.49
CA ARG A 77 16.01 -15.19 -2.22
C ARG A 77 14.94 -16.00 -1.48
N GLY A 78 14.83 -15.84 -0.18
CA GLY A 78 13.81 -16.53 0.62
C GLY A 78 12.47 -15.81 0.71
N ILE A 79 12.35 -14.59 0.14
CA ILE A 79 11.11 -13.83 0.20
C ILE A 79 10.09 -14.42 -0.79
N LYS A 80 8.86 -14.62 -0.31
CA LYS A 80 7.79 -15.20 -1.10
C LYS A 80 6.59 -14.26 -1.27
N ASN A 81 6.40 -13.33 -0.33
CA ASN A 81 5.22 -12.49 -0.30
C ASN A 81 5.63 -11.01 -0.31
N ILE A 82 5.21 -10.29 -1.33
CA ILE A 82 5.45 -8.85 -1.46
C ILE A 82 4.13 -8.12 -1.67
N THR A 83 3.94 -7.01 -0.95
CA THR A 83 2.86 -6.06 -1.22
C THR A 83 3.42 -4.68 -1.52
N PHE A 84 2.97 -4.07 -2.61
CA PHE A 84 3.12 -2.64 -2.84
C PHE A 84 1.88 -1.90 -2.35
N GLU A 85 2.04 -1.01 -1.39
CA GLU A 85 1.00 -0.04 -0.99
C GLU A 85 1.16 1.22 -1.85
N THR A 86 0.34 1.34 -2.89
CA THR A 86 0.41 2.38 -3.92
C THR A 86 -0.87 3.20 -4.00
N ASN A 87 -0.78 4.43 -4.50
CA ASN A 87 -1.96 5.22 -4.83
C ASN A 87 -2.60 4.83 -6.18
N GLY A 88 -1.95 3.94 -6.96
CA GLY A 88 -2.46 3.44 -8.23
C GLY A 88 -2.28 4.38 -9.42
N THR A 89 -1.40 5.38 -9.33
CA THR A 89 -1.20 6.37 -10.40
C THR A 89 0.00 6.08 -11.30
N GLN A 90 0.86 5.13 -10.93
CA GLN A 90 2.12 4.84 -11.62
C GLN A 90 2.03 3.57 -12.46
N GLN A 91 2.37 3.66 -13.74
CA GLN A 91 2.48 2.48 -14.59
C GLN A 91 3.70 1.63 -14.21
N LEU A 92 3.55 0.30 -14.27
CA LEU A 92 4.71 -0.58 -14.21
C LEU A 92 5.59 -0.39 -15.44
N GLN A 93 6.87 -0.10 -15.22
CA GLN A 93 7.84 -0.02 -16.31
C GLN A 93 7.97 -1.39 -16.98
N PRO A 94 8.11 -1.47 -18.32
CA PRO A 94 8.10 -2.75 -19.03
C PRO A 94 9.12 -3.76 -18.49
N LYS A 95 10.34 -3.33 -18.20
CA LYS A 95 11.39 -4.20 -17.64
C LYS A 95 11.05 -4.72 -16.25
N PHE A 96 10.48 -3.86 -15.40
CA PHE A 96 10.08 -4.26 -14.06
C PHE A 96 8.89 -5.22 -14.09
N ARG A 97 7.93 -5.00 -14.97
CA ARG A 97 6.80 -5.92 -15.20
C ARG A 97 7.28 -7.29 -15.67
N GLU A 98 8.22 -7.35 -16.63
CA GLU A 98 8.82 -8.59 -17.10
C GLU A 98 9.54 -9.32 -15.96
N TYR A 99 10.30 -8.59 -15.15
CA TYR A 99 10.95 -9.14 -13.97
C TYR A 99 9.96 -9.73 -12.97
N LEU A 100 8.89 -9.01 -12.63
CA LEU A 100 7.86 -9.48 -11.70
C LEU A 100 7.19 -10.76 -12.21
N ASN A 101 6.90 -10.88 -13.49
CA ASN A 101 6.36 -12.11 -14.09
C ASN A 101 7.34 -13.30 -13.91
N THR A 102 8.63 -13.07 -14.08
CA THR A 102 9.66 -14.10 -13.85
C THR A 102 9.73 -14.47 -12.37
N TRP A 103 9.68 -13.49 -11.48
CA TRP A 103 9.72 -13.71 -10.04
C TRP A 103 8.49 -14.50 -9.54
N LEU A 104 7.31 -14.25 -10.08
CA LEU A 104 6.07 -14.97 -9.77
C LEU A 104 6.09 -16.44 -10.22
N ALA A 105 6.82 -16.77 -11.26
CA ALA A 105 6.98 -18.17 -11.72
C ALA A 105 7.65 -19.07 -10.67
N GLY A 106 8.29 -18.50 -9.65
CA GLY A 106 8.87 -19.19 -8.50
C GLY A 106 7.88 -19.54 -7.38
N HIS A 107 6.57 -19.52 -7.64
CA HIS A 107 5.49 -19.68 -6.64
C HIS A 107 5.49 -18.60 -5.55
N ASN A 108 5.86 -17.39 -5.92
CA ASN A 108 5.82 -16.22 -5.07
C ASN A 108 4.47 -15.49 -5.22
N GLU A 109 4.13 -14.67 -4.23
CA GLU A 109 2.88 -13.91 -4.21
C GLU A 109 3.17 -12.41 -4.25
N LEU A 110 2.54 -11.72 -5.19
CA LEU A 110 2.59 -10.28 -5.33
C LEU A 110 1.20 -9.69 -5.16
N THR A 111 1.11 -8.66 -4.32
CA THR A 111 -0.12 -7.93 -4.08
C THR A 111 0.09 -6.44 -4.32
N PHE A 112 -0.89 -5.80 -4.96
CA PHE A 112 -1.00 -4.35 -5.02
C PHE A 112 -2.18 -3.91 -4.14
N SER A 113 -1.86 -3.32 -3.00
CA SER A 113 -2.79 -2.63 -2.12
C SER A 113 -2.98 -1.21 -2.64
N VAL A 114 -3.95 -1.03 -3.52
CA VAL A 114 -4.17 0.25 -4.19
C VAL A 114 -5.07 1.13 -3.34
N SER A 115 -4.57 2.30 -2.93
CA SER A 115 -5.30 3.29 -2.15
C SER A 115 -5.52 4.58 -2.94
N PRO A 116 -6.51 4.59 -3.87
CA PRO A 116 -6.79 5.77 -4.66
C PRO A 116 -7.20 6.93 -3.77
N LYS A 117 -6.78 8.14 -4.12
CA LYS A 117 -7.11 9.34 -3.35
C LYS A 117 -8.47 9.89 -3.78
N LEU A 118 -9.33 10.15 -2.79
CA LEU A 118 -10.62 10.82 -2.98
C LEU A 118 -10.48 12.33 -2.80
N SER A 119 -11.52 13.08 -3.12
CA SER A 119 -11.55 14.56 -3.04
C SER A 119 -11.11 15.12 -1.69
N ALA A 120 -11.38 14.39 -0.59
CA ALA A 120 -10.92 14.75 0.75
C ALA A 120 -9.40 14.86 0.88
N SER A 121 -8.62 14.26 -0.02
CA SER A 121 -7.16 14.40 -0.07
C SER A 121 -6.70 15.72 -0.68
N GLY A 122 -7.58 16.43 -1.38
CA GLY A 122 -7.27 17.63 -2.15
C GLY A 122 -6.73 17.35 -3.55
N GLU A 123 -6.61 16.09 -3.96
CA GLU A 123 -6.17 15.73 -5.31
C GLU A 123 -7.33 15.82 -6.31
N ALA A 124 -7.02 16.24 -7.54
CA ALA A 124 -8.02 16.25 -8.61
C ALA A 124 -8.35 14.82 -9.03
N TRP A 125 -9.63 14.55 -9.32
CA TRP A 125 -10.11 13.24 -9.74
C TRP A 125 -9.29 12.63 -10.89
N ALA A 126 -9.03 13.43 -11.93
CA ALA A 126 -8.29 12.97 -13.11
C ALA A 126 -6.83 12.59 -12.81
N ASP A 127 -6.25 13.09 -11.73
CA ASP A 127 -4.90 12.78 -11.32
C ASP A 127 -4.85 11.57 -10.37
N ALA A 128 -5.85 11.44 -9.51
CA ALA A 128 -5.91 10.43 -8.47
C ALA A 128 -6.54 9.09 -8.93
N ILE A 129 -7.53 9.13 -9.85
CA ILE A 129 -8.27 7.95 -10.29
C ILE A 129 -7.78 7.53 -11.67
N LYS A 130 -7.02 6.42 -11.73
CA LYS A 130 -6.37 5.90 -12.95
C LYS A 130 -6.77 4.42 -13.18
N PRO A 131 -8.01 4.15 -13.58
CA PRO A 131 -8.52 2.78 -13.69
C PRO A 131 -7.70 1.89 -14.63
N GLU A 132 -7.26 2.42 -15.77
CA GLU A 132 -6.49 1.69 -16.76
C GLU A 132 -5.13 1.24 -16.24
N ILE A 133 -4.49 2.05 -15.37
CA ILE A 133 -3.22 1.69 -14.74
C ILE A 133 -3.43 0.53 -13.78
N VAL A 134 -4.44 0.63 -12.91
CA VAL A 134 -4.73 -0.41 -11.91
C VAL A 134 -5.16 -1.73 -12.57
N ALA A 135 -5.88 -1.67 -13.68
CA ALA A 135 -6.22 -2.86 -14.46
C ALA A 135 -4.97 -3.62 -14.92
N THR A 136 -3.90 -2.92 -15.30
CA THR A 136 -2.64 -3.58 -15.70
C THR A 136 -1.91 -4.26 -14.55
N TYR A 137 -2.13 -3.86 -13.31
CA TYR A 137 -1.53 -4.53 -12.14
C TYR A 137 -2.08 -5.96 -11.96
N GLN A 138 -3.36 -6.20 -12.32
CA GLN A 138 -3.98 -7.52 -12.24
C GLN A 138 -3.35 -8.55 -13.20
N GLU A 139 -2.67 -8.09 -14.24
CA GLU A 139 -1.94 -8.96 -15.16
C GLU A 139 -0.65 -9.53 -14.52
N VAL A 140 -0.23 -8.93 -13.39
CA VAL A 140 1.04 -9.27 -12.72
C VAL A 140 0.80 -9.84 -11.34
N GLY A 141 -0.24 -9.43 -10.61
CA GLY A 141 -0.46 -9.88 -9.24
C GLY A 141 -1.88 -9.68 -8.76
N THR A 142 -2.12 -10.02 -7.52
CA THR A 142 -3.39 -9.76 -6.85
C THR A 142 -3.55 -8.27 -6.59
N VAL A 143 -4.73 -7.72 -6.90
CA VAL A 143 -5.03 -6.29 -6.70
C VAL A 143 -6.28 -6.14 -5.85
N TYR A 144 -6.24 -5.27 -4.86
CA TYR A 144 -7.43 -4.78 -4.19
C TYR A 144 -7.41 -3.26 -4.06
N LEU A 145 -8.61 -2.66 -4.00
CA LEU A 145 -8.75 -1.23 -3.72
C LEU A 145 -9.01 -1.02 -2.24
N LYS A 146 -8.46 0.05 -1.67
CA LYS A 146 -8.62 0.45 -0.27
C LYS A 146 -8.86 1.96 -0.19
N PHE A 147 -10.10 2.36 0.00
CA PHE A 147 -10.48 3.78 0.11
C PHE A 147 -10.50 4.24 1.57
N VAL A 148 -9.87 5.38 1.83
CA VAL A 148 -9.90 6.03 3.15
C VAL A 148 -11.07 7.00 3.19
N ILE A 149 -11.98 6.83 4.17
CA ILE A 149 -13.20 7.61 4.31
C ILE A 149 -13.41 8.09 5.75
N ASP A 150 -14.09 9.21 5.94
CA ASP A 150 -14.44 9.76 7.26
C ASP A 150 -15.93 10.03 7.44
N SER A 151 -16.72 9.95 6.36
CA SER A 151 -18.14 10.21 6.40
C SER A 151 -18.92 9.30 5.44
N GLU A 152 -20.22 9.15 5.69
CA GLU A 152 -21.10 8.40 4.81
C GLU A 152 -21.20 9.04 3.41
N ALA A 153 -21.08 10.37 3.32
CA ALA A 153 -21.10 11.08 2.05
C ALA A 153 -19.97 10.69 1.09
N HIS A 154 -18.83 10.23 1.62
CA HIS A 154 -17.71 9.76 0.78
C HIS A 154 -18.03 8.48 0.01
N PHE A 155 -19.05 7.72 0.39
CA PHE A 155 -19.40 6.50 -0.34
C PHE A 155 -19.89 6.76 -1.77
N ASP A 156 -20.52 7.88 -2.03
CA ASP A 156 -20.95 8.22 -3.39
C ASP A 156 -19.75 8.42 -4.31
N GLU A 157 -18.65 8.96 -3.76
CA GLU A 157 -17.39 9.07 -4.49
C GLU A 157 -16.67 7.71 -4.62
N VAL A 158 -16.71 6.88 -3.59
CA VAL A 158 -16.21 5.48 -3.64
C VAL A 158 -16.96 4.70 -4.71
N ASP A 159 -18.30 4.73 -4.71
CA ASP A 159 -19.13 4.02 -5.68
C ASP A 159 -18.84 4.47 -7.12
N ARG A 160 -18.65 5.77 -7.32
CA ARG A 160 -18.24 6.32 -8.63
C ARG A 160 -16.85 5.82 -9.04
N ALA A 161 -15.88 5.82 -8.11
CA ALA A 161 -14.53 5.32 -8.38
C ALA A 161 -14.54 3.83 -8.70
N VAL A 162 -15.22 3.02 -7.89
CA VAL A 162 -15.37 1.57 -8.12
C VAL A 162 -16.00 1.30 -9.47
N THR A 163 -17.03 2.04 -9.85
CA THR A 163 -17.66 1.94 -11.17
C THR A 163 -16.64 2.17 -12.30
N ALA A 164 -15.78 3.21 -12.18
CA ALA A 164 -14.76 3.49 -13.16
C ALA A 164 -13.70 2.38 -13.22
N TYR A 165 -13.25 1.87 -12.07
CA TYR A 165 -12.30 0.75 -12.02
C TYR A 165 -12.89 -0.54 -12.61
N ARG A 166 -14.15 -0.86 -12.30
CA ARG A 166 -14.84 -2.03 -12.88
C ARG A 166 -14.99 -1.90 -14.41
N ALA A 167 -15.31 -0.72 -14.90
CA ALA A 167 -15.41 -0.46 -16.35
C ALA A 167 -14.07 -0.65 -17.09
N ALA A 168 -12.95 -0.43 -16.41
CA ALA A 168 -11.59 -0.68 -16.93
C ALA A 168 -11.12 -2.14 -16.73
N GLY A 169 -11.97 -3.03 -16.20
CA GLY A 169 -11.65 -4.45 -16.02
C GLY A 169 -11.10 -4.84 -14.64
N PHE A 170 -11.20 -3.98 -13.64
CA PHE A 170 -10.82 -4.37 -12.28
C PHE A 170 -11.82 -5.38 -11.71
N GLU A 171 -11.32 -6.55 -11.23
CA GLU A 171 -12.14 -7.64 -10.69
C GLU A 171 -11.92 -7.87 -9.18
N GLY A 172 -10.90 -7.26 -8.58
CA GLY A 172 -10.50 -7.46 -7.20
C GLY A 172 -11.53 -6.98 -6.16
N VAL A 173 -11.24 -7.24 -4.90
CA VAL A 173 -12.09 -6.80 -3.79
C VAL A 173 -11.86 -5.33 -3.46
N VAL A 174 -12.86 -4.70 -2.82
CA VAL A 174 -12.82 -3.30 -2.42
C VAL A 174 -12.97 -3.20 -0.92
N TYR A 175 -12.00 -2.55 -0.29
CA TYR A 175 -12.02 -2.22 1.13
C TYR A 175 -12.30 -0.74 1.33
N VAL A 176 -12.96 -0.43 2.44
CA VAL A 176 -13.02 0.92 3.00
C VAL A 176 -12.32 0.93 4.36
N MET A 177 -11.62 2.00 4.65
CA MET A 177 -10.83 2.19 5.85
C MET A 177 -11.20 3.53 6.50
N PRO A 178 -11.38 3.59 7.83
CA PRO A 178 -11.64 4.85 8.51
C PRO A 178 -10.44 5.78 8.41
N GLN A 179 -10.68 7.06 8.13
CA GLN A 179 -9.69 8.11 8.24
C GLN A 179 -9.29 8.29 9.71
N GLY A 180 -8.03 8.61 9.94
CA GLY A 180 -7.50 8.93 11.26
C GLY A 180 -6.08 8.41 11.46
N GLY A 181 -5.12 9.33 11.45
CA GLY A 181 -3.74 9.07 11.86
C GLY A 181 -3.52 9.22 13.37
N VAL A 182 -4.56 9.62 14.12
CA VAL A 182 -4.54 9.77 15.59
C VAL A 182 -5.70 9.03 16.22
N VAL A 183 -5.52 8.59 17.46
CA VAL A 183 -6.43 7.67 18.15
C VAL A 183 -7.86 8.20 18.26
N ALA A 184 -8.05 9.46 18.65
CA ALA A 184 -9.40 9.97 18.94
C ALA A 184 -10.31 10.05 17.70
N PRO A 185 -9.96 10.74 16.60
CA PRO A 185 -10.78 10.73 15.39
C PRO A 185 -10.98 9.33 14.79
N TYR A 186 -9.98 8.48 14.87
CA TYR A 186 -10.10 7.10 14.41
C TYR A 186 -11.11 6.31 15.25
N ALA A 187 -11.03 6.42 16.59
CA ALA A 187 -11.93 5.71 17.50
C ALA A 187 -13.39 6.11 17.34
N GLU A 188 -13.65 7.40 17.05
CA GLU A 188 -15.01 7.91 16.79
C GLU A 188 -15.56 7.37 15.47
N ASN A 189 -14.73 7.27 14.45
CA ASN A 189 -15.19 6.99 13.08
C ASN A 189 -15.18 5.50 12.70
N ARG A 190 -14.34 4.67 13.33
CA ARG A 190 -14.14 3.28 12.94
C ARG A 190 -15.40 2.42 12.94
N VAL A 191 -16.29 2.61 13.93
CA VAL A 191 -17.54 1.84 14.05
C VAL A 191 -18.52 2.27 12.95
N ASN A 192 -18.68 3.56 12.73
CA ASN A 192 -19.55 4.08 11.68
C ASN A 192 -19.12 3.60 10.30
N VAL A 193 -17.81 3.66 10.00
CA VAL A 193 -17.26 3.17 8.71
C VAL A 193 -17.49 1.67 8.54
N ALA A 194 -17.35 0.87 9.61
CA ALA A 194 -17.64 -0.56 9.55
C ALA A 194 -19.11 -0.84 9.26
N ASP A 195 -20.02 -0.12 9.91
CA ASP A 195 -21.47 -0.24 9.68
C ASP A 195 -21.87 0.19 8.27
N TRP A 196 -21.31 1.28 7.77
CA TRP A 196 -21.55 1.74 6.39
C TRP A 196 -20.97 0.77 5.36
N ALA A 197 -19.77 0.24 5.59
CA ALA A 197 -19.16 -0.76 4.73
C ALA A 197 -20.07 -1.98 4.59
N LEU A 198 -20.55 -2.52 5.72
CA LEU A 198 -21.46 -3.66 5.74
C LEU A 198 -22.75 -3.39 4.94
N LYS A 199 -23.37 -2.23 5.16
CA LYS A 199 -24.61 -1.82 4.47
C LYS A 199 -24.44 -1.69 2.96
N ARG A 200 -23.25 -1.26 2.52
CA ARG A 200 -22.92 -1.03 1.10
C ARG A 200 -22.22 -2.22 0.42
N GLY A 201 -21.96 -3.31 1.16
CA GLY A 201 -21.32 -4.52 0.62
C GLY A 201 -19.82 -4.38 0.36
N TYR A 202 -19.15 -3.46 1.03
CA TYR A 202 -17.70 -3.32 1.00
C TYR A 202 -17.03 -4.07 2.15
N TYR A 203 -15.79 -4.48 1.95
CA TYR A 203 -14.96 -4.99 3.03
C TYR A 203 -14.45 -3.84 3.91
N TYR A 204 -14.38 -4.09 5.20
CA TYR A 204 -13.81 -3.14 6.16
C TYR A 204 -12.34 -3.46 6.43
N SER A 205 -11.48 -2.44 6.42
CA SER A 205 -10.06 -2.54 6.82
C SER A 205 -9.80 -1.67 8.04
N PRO A 206 -9.44 -2.25 9.21
CA PRO A 206 -9.05 -1.46 10.38
C PRO A 206 -7.65 -0.86 10.19
N ARG A 207 -7.33 0.15 11.00
CA ARG A 207 -5.96 0.63 11.18
C ARG A 207 -5.33 -0.04 12.40
N LEU A 208 -4.94 -1.30 12.25
CA LEU A 208 -4.48 -2.14 13.36
C LEU A 208 -3.31 -1.52 14.13
N HIS A 209 -2.38 -0.83 13.46
CA HIS A 209 -1.27 -0.15 14.09
C HIS A 209 -1.73 1.02 14.99
N VAL A 210 -2.84 1.69 14.66
CA VAL A 210 -3.44 2.73 15.52
C VAL A 210 -4.09 2.09 16.74
N ASP A 211 -4.79 0.97 16.56
CA ASP A 211 -5.40 0.23 17.66
C ASP A 211 -4.36 -0.32 18.65
N LEU A 212 -3.24 -0.82 18.15
CA LEU A 212 -2.21 -1.45 18.98
C LEU A 212 -1.23 -0.43 19.59
N TRP A 213 -0.82 0.59 18.84
CA TRP A 213 0.30 1.47 19.21
C TRP A 213 -0.01 2.97 19.14
N GLY A 214 -1.28 3.33 18.92
CA GLY A 214 -1.70 4.74 18.88
C GLY A 214 -1.01 5.55 17.77
N ASN A 215 -0.63 4.90 16.68
CA ASN A 215 0.13 5.50 15.57
C ASN A 215 1.54 5.99 15.98
N GLY A 216 2.17 5.30 16.94
CA GLY A 216 3.56 5.57 17.33
C GLY A 216 4.53 5.34 16.18
N TRP A 217 5.45 6.29 15.96
CA TRP A 217 6.47 6.18 14.92
C TRP A 217 7.40 4.99 15.16
N GLY A 218 7.69 4.21 14.13
CA GLY A 218 8.61 3.06 14.22
C GLY A 218 8.02 1.83 14.92
N LYS A 219 6.71 1.73 15.00
CA LYS A 219 5.97 0.60 15.59
C LYS A 219 5.17 -0.13 14.52
#